data_7783023f494eda4e8c58332b781a5106
#
_entry.id   7783023f494eda4e8c58332b781a5106
#
_cell.length_a   1.000
_cell.length_b   1.000
_cell.length_c   1.000
_cell.angle_alpha   90.00
_cell.angle_beta   90.00
_cell.angle_gamma   90.00
#
_symmetry.space_group_name_H-M   'P 1'
#
loop_
_entity.id
_entity.type
_entity.pdbx_description
1 polymer ?
#
loop_
_entity_poly.entity_id
_entity_poly.type
_entity_poly.pdbx_seq_one_letter_code
_entity_poly.pdbx_strand_id
1 'polypeptide(L)'
;MLEKVKAGGMAVGDDGGSISFVAVMEATDEETCKQVEAMVRGGMAMLDMRKAQDKRLEKVLDGHSIKRDGKMLWVKMKFSVEAIMDHLEREMRKAA
;
A
#
# COMPACT_ATOMS: atom_id res chain seq x y z
N MET A 1 -5.39 16.91 9.26
CA MET A 1 -5.94 15.87 8.37
C MET A 1 -6.73 14.80 9.12
N LEU A 2 -6.27 14.36 10.28
CA LEU A 2 -6.99 13.35 11.08
C LEU A 2 -8.40 13.81 11.47
N GLU A 3 -8.60 15.10 11.66
CA GLU A 3 -9.90 15.68 11.99
C GLU A 3 -10.94 15.49 10.89
N LYS A 4 -10.49 15.28 9.65
CA LYS A 4 -11.36 15.11 8.48
C LYS A 4 -11.57 13.63 8.12
N VAL A 5 -10.98 12.73 8.88
CA VAL A 5 -11.21 11.30 8.73
C VAL A 5 -12.26 10.87 9.75
N LYS A 6 -13.40 10.39 9.27
CA LYS A 6 -14.51 10.00 10.11
C LYS A 6 -14.36 8.59 10.66
N ALA A 7 -13.85 7.69 9.84
CA ALA A 7 -13.67 6.28 10.20
C ALA A 7 -12.55 5.67 9.36
N GLY A 8 -11.95 4.62 9.86
CA GLY A 8 -10.92 3.90 9.14
C GLY A 8 -10.78 2.48 9.66
N GLY A 9 -10.26 1.62 8.83
CA GLY A 9 -10.04 0.23 9.17
C GLY A 9 -8.95 -0.37 8.30
N MET A 10 -8.36 -1.47 8.76
CA MET A 10 -7.35 -2.20 8.03
C MET A 10 -7.55 -3.69 8.21
N ALA A 11 -7.42 -4.43 7.12
CA ALA A 11 -7.46 -5.89 7.14
C ALA A 11 -6.20 -6.45 6.51
N VAL A 12 -5.71 -7.56 7.05
CA VAL A 12 -4.54 -8.26 6.55
C VAL A 12 -4.94 -9.69 6.25
N GLY A 13 -4.63 -10.15 5.05
CA GLY A 13 -4.94 -11.52 4.64
C GLY A 13 -3.71 -12.23 4.11
N ASP A 14 -3.67 -13.55 4.27
CA ASP A 14 -2.64 -14.41 3.70
C ASP A 14 -3.28 -15.21 2.55
N ASP A 15 -2.65 -15.17 1.39
CA ASP A 15 -3.15 -15.84 0.18
C ASP A 15 -2.03 -16.66 -0.46
N GLY A 16 -1.67 -17.75 0.21
CA GLY A 16 -0.76 -18.76 -0.34
C GLY A 16 0.60 -18.24 -0.83
N GLY A 17 1.30 -17.46 -0.02
CA GLY A 17 2.60 -16.91 -0.37
C GLY A 17 2.59 -15.40 -0.61
N SER A 18 1.41 -14.77 -0.48
CA SER A 18 1.26 -13.32 -0.56
C SER A 18 0.55 -12.81 0.67
N ILE A 19 0.92 -11.61 1.11
CA ILE A 19 0.22 -10.89 2.17
C ILE A 19 -0.55 -9.75 1.52
N SER A 20 -1.85 -9.70 1.77
CA SER A 20 -2.72 -8.64 1.27
C SER A 20 -3.07 -7.67 2.38
N PHE A 21 -2.99 -6.39 2.09
CA PHE A 21 -3.44 -5.31 2.98
C PHE A 21 -4.58 -4.59 2.31
N VAL A 22 -5.66 -4.39 3.05
CA VAL A 22 -6.77 -3.57 2.60
C VAL A 22 -7.00 -2.48 3.65
N ALA A 23 -6.86 -1.25 3.24
CA ALA A 23 -7.16 -0.10 4.09
C ALA A 23 -8.41 0.58 3.57
N VAL A 24 -9.31 0.93 4.48
CA VAL A 24 -10.57 1.60 4.15
C VAL A 24 -10.65 2.88 4.99
N MET A 25 -11.01 3.97 4.35
CA MET A 25 -11.17 5.25 5.02
C MET A 25 -12.50 5.88 4.62
N GLU A 26 -13.20 6.44 5.59
CA GLU A 26 -14.34 7.30 5.34
C GLU A 26 -13.98 8.73 5.73
N ALA A 27 -14.05 9.66 4.79
CA ALA A 27 -13.79 11.07 5.04
C ALA A 27 -15.08 11.78 5.43
N THR A 28 -14.96 12.99 5.99
CA THR A 28 -16.12 13.81 6.37
C THR A 28 -16.83 14.37 5.17
N ASP A 29 -16.10 14.58 4.07
CA ASP A 29 -16.67 15.09 2.83
C ASP A 29 -15.94 14.46 1.63
N GLU A 30 -16.57 14.56 0.46
CA GLU A 30 -16.07 13.97 -0.77
C GLU A 30 -14.77 14.64 -1.23
N GLU A 31 -14.67 15.97 -1.07
CA GLU A 31 -13.49 16.71 -1.48
C GLU A 31 -12.25 16.27 -0.70
N THR A 32 -12.38 16.09 0.62
CA THR A 32 -11.29 15.58 1.44
C THR A 32 -10.88 14.19 0.96
N CYS A 33 -11.85 13.33 0.64
CA CYS A 33 -11.57 11.99 0.14
C CYS A 33 -10.80 12.04 -1.18
N LYS A 34 -11.16 12.96 -2.08
CA LYS A 34 -10.42 13.16 -3.34
C LYS A 34 -9.00 13.62 -3.10
N GLN A 35 -8.78 14.48 -2.11
CA GLN A 35 -7.44 14.96 -1.77
C GLN A 35 -6.57 13.82 -1.24
N VAL A 36 -7.13 12.99 -0.35
CA VAL A 36 -6.41 11.83 0.18
C VAL A 36 -6.13 10.82 -0.94
N GLU A 37 -7.09 10.58 -1.81
CA GLU A 37 -6.90 9.72 -2.98
C GLU A 37 -5.73 10.21 -3.83
N ALA A 38 -5.66 11.50 -4.11
CA ALA A 38 -4.58 12.08 -4.89
C ALA A 38 -3.22 11.89 -4.21
N MET A 39 -3.16 12.06 -2.90
CA MET A 39 -1.93 11.83 -2.13
C MET A 39 -1.49 10.37 -2.18
N VAL A 40 -2.42 9.46 -2.01
CA VAL A 40 -2.13 8.01 -2.06
C VAL A 40 -1.68 7.60 -3.46
N ARG A 41 -2.35 8.08 -4.50
CA ARG A 41 -1.96 7.80 -5.88
C ARG A 41 -0.59 8.37 -6.20
N GLY A 42 -0.28 9.57 -5.70
CA GLY A 42 1.04 10.16 -5.86
C GLY A 42 2.13 9.35 -5.18
N GLY A 43 1.87 8.87 -3.96
CA GLY A 43 2.79 7.99 -3.24
C GLY A 43 3.01 6.66 -3.96
N MET A 44 1.95 6.07 -4.51
CA MET A 44 2.06 4.83 -5.27
C MET A 44 2.82 5.03 -6.58
N ALA A 45 2.63 6.18 -7.24
CA ALA A 45 3.38 6.51 -8.46
C ALA A 45 4.88 6.62 -8.16
N MET A 46 5.25 7.23 -7.04
CA MET A 46 6.65 7.31 -6.61
C MET A 46 7.22 5.91 -6.33
N LEU A 47 6.43 5.06 -5.70
CA LEU A 47 6.82 3.69 -5.42
C LEU A 47 7.03 2.89 -6.72
N ASP A 48 6.13 3.08 -7.70
CA ASP A 48 6.27 2.43 -9.01
C ASP A 48 7.53 2.88 -9.73
N MET A 49 7.90 4.16 -9.60
CA MET A 49 9.15 4.66 -10.16
C MET A 49 10.37 3.99 -9.52
N ARG A 50 10.35 3.79 -8.21
CA ARG A 50 11.41 3.08 -7.49
C ARG A 50 11.47 1.61 -7.88
N LYS A 51 10.32 0.98 -8.09
CA LYS A 51 10.25 -0.40 -8.56
C LYS A 51 10.93 -0.57 -9.92
N ALA A 52 10.75 0.41 -10.80
CA ALA A 52 11.39 0.38 -12.12
C ALA A 52 12.91 0.47 -12.03
N GLN A 53 13.43 1.11 -10.99
CA GLN A 53 14.87 1.30 -10.77
C GLN A 53 15.48 0.19 -9.90
N ASP A 54 14.68 -0.45 -9.06
CA ASP A 54 15.15 -1.50 -8.13
C ASP A 54 14.32 -2.77 -8.33
N LYS A 55 14.93 -3.76 -8.93
CA LYS A 55 14.27 -5.05 -9.22
C LYS A 55 13.84 -5.80 -7.95
N ARG A 56 14.52 -5.57 -6.83
CA ARG A 56 14.15 -6.20 -5.56
C ARG A 56 12.83 -5.67 -5.05
N LEU A 57 12.62 -4.36 -5.18
CA LEU A 57 11.39 -3.71 -4.77
C LEU A 57 10.22 -4.16 -5.66
N GLU A 58 10.48 -4.35 -6.95
CA GLU A 58 9.50 -4.85 -7.90
C GLU A 58 8.96 -6.22 -7.50
N LYS A 59 9.80 -7.08 -6.97
CA LYS A 59 9.39 -8.40 -6.52
C LYS A 59 8.62 -8.37 -5.20
N VAL A 60 8.93 -7.42 -4.32
CA VAL A 60 8.29 -7.30 -3.02
C VAL A 60 6.84 -6.85 -3.16
N LEU A 61 6.60 -5.75 -3.87
CA LEU A 61 5.24 -5.24 -4.08
C LEU A 61 4.65 -5.86 -5.34
N ASP A 62 3.78 -6.85 -5.14
CA ASP A 62 3.21 -7.65 -6.21
C ASP A 62 2.03 -6.97 -6.91
N GLY A 63 1.37 -6.04 -6.23
CA GLY A 63 0.30 -5.27 -6.84
C GLY A 63 -0.35 -4.32 -5.85
N HIS A 64 -1.04 -3.32 -6.39
CA HIS A 64 -1.83 -2.39 -5.61
C HIS A 64 -3.03 -1.92 -6.41
N SER A 65 -4.06 -1.49 -5.71
CA SER A 65 -5.21 -0.84 -6.32
C SER A 65 -5.78 0.20 -5.37
N ILE A 66 -6.36 1.25 -5.95
CA ILE A 66 -6.97 2.34 -5.21
C ILE A 66 -8.34 2.56 -5.81
N LYS A 67 -9.37 2.58 -4.97
CA LYS A 67 -10.74 2.81 -5.39
C LYS A 67 -11.38 3.84 -4.47
N ARG A 68 -12.08 4.78 -5.06
CA ARG A 68 -12.85 5.77 -4.32
C ARG A 68 -14.32 5.70 -4.76
N ASP A 69 -15.22 5.79 -3.80
CA ASP A 69 -16.65 5.91 -4.04
C ASP A 69 -17.20 6.94 -3.06
N GLY A 70 -17.50 8.14 -3.57
CA GLY A 70 -17.98 9.23 -2.73
C GLY A 70 -16.96 9.62 -1.67
N LYS A 71 -17.29 9.35 -0.41
CA LYS A 71 -16.46 9.66 0.76
C LYS A 71 -15.61 8.48 1.21
N MET A 72 -15.76 7.33 0.57
CA MET A 72 -15.05 6.10 0.91
C MET A 72 -13.84 5.91 0.00
N LEU A 73 -12.73 5.52 0.60
CA LEU A 73 -11.49 5.21 -0.11
C LEU A 73 -10.99 3.84 0.30
N TRP A 74 -10.71 2.99 -0.67
CA TRP A 74 -10.12 1.68 -0.46
C TRP A 74 -8.74 1.65 -1.08
N VAL A 75 -7.75 1.22 -0.29
CA VAL A 75 -6.38 1.00 -0.78
C VAL A 75 -6.04 -0.45 -0.53
N LYS A 76 -5.67 -1.15 -1.58
CA LYS A 76 -5.33 -2.55 -1.51
C LYS A 76 -3.90 -2.74 -1.98
N MET A 77 -3.09 -3.46 -1.21
CA MET A 77 -1.71 -3.77 -1.56
C MET A 77 -1.45 -5.25 -1.34
N LYS A 78 -0.61 -5.82 -2.20
CA LYS A 78 -0.26 -7.22 -2.14
C LYS A 78 1.26 -7.36 -2.18
N PHE A 79 1.80 -8.11 -1.23
CA PHE A 79 3.24 -8.30 -1.08
C PHE A 79 3.59 -9.78 -1.20
N SER A 80 4.70 -10.07 -1.88
CA SER A 80 5.24 -11.43 -1.94
C SER A 80 6.00 -11.75 -0.66
N VAL A 81 5.57 -12.77 0.06
CA VAL A 81 6.24 -13.22 1.29
C VAL A 81 7.66 -13.68 0.99
N GLU A 82 7.81 -14.46 -0.08
CA GLU A 82 9.12 -14.96 -0.50
C GLU A 82 10.11 -13.82 -0.79
N ALA A 83 9.65 -12.80 -1.51
CA ALA A 83 10.50 -11.64 -1.83
C ALA A 83 10.87 -10.85 -0.57
N ILE A 84 9.92 -10.70 0.38
CA ILE A 84 10.18 -10.03 1.65
C ILE A 84 11.22 -10.81 2.46
N MET A 85 11.07 -12.12 2.56
CA MET A 85 12.00 -12.96 3.30
C MET A 85 13.39 -12.93 2.68
N ASP A 86 13.48 -12.97 1.36
CA ASP A 86 14.75 -12.88 0.64
C ASP A 86 15.45 -11.54 0.92
N HIS A 87 14.69 -10.44 0.90
CA HIS A 87 15.21 -9.12 1.20
C HIS A 87 15.71 -9.01 2.64
N LEU A 88 14.95 -9.50 3.61
CA LEU A 88 15.34 -9.52 5.01
C LEU A 88 16.62 -10.35 5.24
N GLU A 89 16.70 -11.50 4.60
CA GLU A 89 17.87 -12.36 4.71
C GLU A 89 19.14 -11.66 4.22
N ARG A 90 19.04 -10.94 3.09
CA ARG A 90 20.15 -10.16 2.55
C ARG A 90 20.57 -9.02 3.48
N GLU A 91 19.60 -8.32 4.06
CA GLU A 91 19.89 -7.25 5.01
C GLU A 91 20.54 -7.78 6.28
N MET A 92 20.11 -8.93 6.77
CA MET A 92 20.70 -9.58 7.94
C MET A 92 22.15 -9.99 7.66
N ARG A 93 22.45 -10.50 6.48
CA ARG A 93 23.81 -10.86 6.08
C ARG A 93 24.72 -9.65 6.03
N LYS A 94 24.20 -8.50 5.57
CA LYS A 94 24.98 -7.25 5.53
C LYS A 94 25.27 -6.74 6.94
N ALA A 95 24.37 -6.96 7.88
CA ALA A 95 24.52 -6.52 9.26
C ALA A 95 25.47 -7.40 10.07
N ALA A 96 25.70 -8.62 9.62
CA ALA A 96 26.63 -9.54 10.27
C ALA A 96 28.12 -9.27 9.85
#